data_8e8d237d52abee4ce738292eb5b26280
#
_entry.id   8e8d237d52abee4ce738292eb5b26280
#
_cell.length_a   1.000
_cell.length_b   1.000
_cell.length_c   1.000
_cell.angle_alpha   90.00
_cell.angle_beta   90.00
_cell.angle_gamma   90.00
#
_symmetry.space_group_name_H-M   'P 1'
#
loop_
_entity.id
_entity.type
_entity.pdbx_description
1 polymer ?
#
loop_
_entity_poly.entity_id
_entity_poly.type
_entity_poly.pdbx_seq_one_letter_code
_entity_poly.pdbx_strand_id
1 'polypeptide(L)'
;MRTYSYIKRGSLTPRATHYARLNKLSTLSVANCVQLSSLSEGLITDVENLIFKITPKFIVIKYLKSVLIASSPATDGPFSYRQAMQARIPHHFRDPSTAPLRKLSVDLIKTYKHINEVYYAKKKRRAQQYLGDDGSHKKERKLYNDGYDDDNHDYIIKQGEKFLDRYEISSPIGKGSFGQVVKAYDHEEQCQVAIKIIKNKKPFLNQAQIEVKLLEMMNRADAENKYYIVKLKRHFMWRNHLCLVFELLSYNLYDLLRNTNFRGVSLNLTRKFAQQLCTALLFLSQPELNIIHCDLKPENILLCNPKRSAIKIVDFGSSCQLGQRIYQYIQSRFYRSPEVLLGIPYDLAIDMWSLGCILVEMHTGEPLFSGANELDQMNKIVEVLGMPPDHLLDQAHKTRKFFDKLPASEGGGYVLKKVASKDGKYRAAGTRRLHDILGVEGGGPAARRRGEPGHSVSDYLKFKDLILRMLEYDPKQRVTPYYALQHNFFKRTADESTNTQQAQAQSQSHHQHGKGMSNIADACRVLTSSFHLYAAPNGSSSWKLPN
;
A
#
# COMPACT_ATOMS: atom_id res chain seq x y z
N MET A 1 51.89 -20.91 -43.23
CA MET A 1 51.97 -19.57 -43.83
C MET A 1 50.62 -18.87 -43.72
N ARG A 2 50.65 -17.63 -43.28
CA ARG A 2 49.57 -16.68 -43.06
C ARG A 2 48.69 -16.93 -41.82
N THR A 3 49.13 -16.31 -40.74
CA THR A 3 48.45 -15.97 -39.53
C THR A 3 47.43 -14.84 -39.77
N TYR A 4 46.17 -15.03 -39.37
CA TYR A 4 45.18 -13.95 -39.27
C TYR A 4 44.86 -13.74 -37.81
N SER A 5 45.26 -12.59 -37.29
CA SER A 5 44.92 -12.09 -35.98
C SER A 5 43.50 -11.50 -36.00
N TYR A 6 42.58 -12.06 -35.20
CA TYR A 6 41.25 -11.50 -34.95
C TYR A 6 41.32 -10.50 -33.81
N ILE A 7 41.17 -9.22 -34.12
CA ILE A 7 40.90 -8.17 -33.12
C ILE A 7 39.43 -8.24 -32.77
N LYS A 8 39.11 -8.73 -31.55
CA LYS A 8 37.78 -8.61 -30.98
C LYS A 8 37.52 -7.16 -30.60
N ARG A 9 36.64 -6.46 -31.32
CA ARG A 9 36.01 -5.22 -30.89
C ARG A 9 35.04 -5.56 -29.77
N GLY A 10 35.41 -5.22 -28.52
CA GLY A 10 34.49 -5.27 -27.36
C GLY A 10 33.43 -4.18 -27.50
N SER A 11 32.18 -4.56 -27.62
CA SER A 11 31.04 -3.65 -27.53
C SER A 11 30.90 -3.12 -26.10
N LEU A 12 31.14 -1.83 -25.93
CA LEU A 12 30.86 -1.13 -24.68
C LEU A 12 29.34 -1.14 -24.43
N THR A 13 28.94 -1.69 -23.28
CA THR A 13 27.54 -1.74 -22.85
C THR A 13 27.00 -0.33 -22.61
N PRO A 14 25.65 -0.09 -22.73
CA PRO A 14 25.03 1.23 -22.60
C PRO A 14 25.31 1.93 -21.26
N ARG A 15 25.76 1.21 -20.23
CA ARG A 15 26.14 1.78 -18.92
C ARG A 15 27.43 2.60 -18.92
N ALA A 16 28.40 2.24 -19.74
CA ALA A 16 29.68 2.95 -19.80
C ALA A 16 29.56 4.32 -20.48
N THR A 17 28.70 4.45 -21.48
CA THR A 17 28.39 5.72 -22.16
C THR A 17 27.64 6.70 -21.27
N HIS A 18 26.85 6.21 -20.35
CA HIS A 18 26.12 7.08 -19.39
C HIS A 18 27.06 7.68 -18.32
N TYR A 19 28.05 6.91 -17.85
CA TYR A 19 29.04 7.38 -16.88
C TYR A 19 30.01 8.42 -17.48
N ALA A 20 30.40 8.26 -18.74
CA ALA A 20 31.25 9.24 -19.43
C ALA A 20 30.53 10.58 -19.66
N ARG A 21 29.20 10.58 -19.85
CA ARG A 21 28.38 11.81 -19.92
C ARG A 21 28.20 12.49 -18.57
N LEU A 22 28.08 11.72 -17.48
CA LEU A 22 27.95 12.28 -16.13
C LEU A 22 29.25 12.96 -15.66
N ASN A 23 30.42 12.44 -16.02
CA ASN A 23 31.71 13.07 -15.69
C ASN A 23 31.95 14.38 -16.46
N LYS A 24 31.35 14.56 -17.65
CA LYS A 24 31.40 15.84 -18.38
C LYS A 24 30.48 16.90 -17.79
N LEU A 25 29.39 16.50 -17.11
CA LEU A 25 28.46 17.42 -16.45
C LEU A 25 28.96 17.88 -15.07
N SER A 26 29.85 17.12 -14.40
CA SER A 26 30.41 17.49 -13.10
C SER A 26 31.49 18.58 -13.16
N THR A 27 31.98 18.91 -14.34
CA THR A 27 32.97 19.99 -14.59
C THR A 27 32.34 21.33 -15.03
N LEU A 28 31.04 21.39 -15.22
CA LEU A 28 30.35 22.67 -15.48
C LEU A 28 30.19 23.45 -14.18
N SER A 29 31.05 24.45 -14.01
CA SER A 29 31.00 25.43 -12.92
C SER A 29 29.65 26.13 -12.90
N VAL A 30 29.05 26.25 -11.70
CA VAL A 30 27.79 26.95 -11.43
C VAL A 30 27.81 28.43 -11.86
N ALA A 31 28.99 28.99 -12.22
CA ALA A 31 29.14 30.35 -12.70
C ALA A 31 28.50 30.61 -14.07
N ASN A 32 28.20 29.57 -14.87
CA ASN A 32 27.66 29.72 -16.23
C ASN A 32 26.14 29.49 -16.33
N CYS A 33 25.41 29.46 -15.24
CA CYS A 33 23.95 29.33 -15.26
C CYS A 33 23.18 30.54 -15.82
N VAL A 34 23.84 31.62 -16.18
CA VAL A 34 23.18 32.81 -16.75
C VAL A 34 23.03 32.72 -18.30
N GLN A 35 23.67 31.74 -18.94
CA GLN A 35 23.59 31.56 -20.42
C GLN A 35 22.75 30.36 -20.87
N LEU A 36 21.85 29.84 -20.02
CA LEU A 36 20.98 28.69 -20.37
C LEU A 36 19.74 29.05 -21.22
N SER A 37 19.62 30.28 -21.67
CA SER A 37 18.49 30.72 -22.52
C SER A 37 18.56 30.26 -23.99
N SER A 38 19.60 29.47 -24.37
CA SER A 38 19.78 29.01 -25.77
C SER A 38 19.90 27.48 -25.89
N LEU A 39 19.56 26.71 -24.86
CA LEU A 39 19.57 25.24 -24.96
C LEU A 39 18.25 24.73 -25.52
N SER A 40 18.31 23.83 -26.51
CA SER A 40 17.15 23.23 -27.16
C SER A 40 16.26 22.47 -26.16
N GLU A 41 14.93 22.50 -26.36
CA GLU A 41 13.92 21.83 -25.51
C GLU A 41 14.23 20.37 -25.21
N GLY A 42 14.91 19.64 -26.09
CA GLY A 42 15.31 18.25 -25.86
C GLY A 42 16.30 18.03 -24.70
N LEU A 43 17.16 19.01 -24.41
CA LEU A 43 18.13 18.91 -23.32
C LEU A 43 17.48 19.18 -21.96
N ILE A 44 16.44 20.00 -21.93
CA ILE A 44 15.65 20.31 -20.72
C ILE A 44 14.86 19.07 -20.32
N THR A 45 14.26 18.37 -21.26
CA THR A 45 13.51 17.12 -21.02
C THR A 45 14.39 15.99 -20.48
N ASP A 46 15.64 15.89 -20.97
CA ASP A 46 16.59 14.90 -20.48
C ASP A 46 17.09 15.19 -19.06
N VAL A 47 17.25 16.48 -18.71
CA VAL A 47 17.61 16.90 -17.36
C VAL A 47 16.44 16.68 -16.39
N GLU A 48 15.21 16.96 -16.81
CA GLU A 48 14.01 16.69 -16.02
C GLU A 48 13.84 15.18 -15.75
N ASN A 49 14.02 14.34 -16.75
CA ASN A 49 13.95 12.88 -16.61
C ASN A 49 15.07 12.32 -15.71
N LEU A 50 16.24 12.95 -15.70
CA LEU A 50 17.35 12.55 -14.84
C LEU A 50 17.13 12.95 -13.39
N ILE A 51 16.62 14.16 -13.14
CA ILE A 51 16.25 14.66 -11.80
C ILE A 51 15.09 13.84 -11.22
N PHE A 52 14.13 13.42 -12.04
CA PHE A 52 13.00 12.57 -11.64
C PHE A 52 13.41 11.17 -11.16
N LYS A 53 14.54 10.67 -11.62
CA LYS A 53 15.07 9.34 -11.22
C LYS A 53 15.94 9.34 -9.97
N ILE A 54 16.41 10.49 -9.51
CA ILE A 54 17.51 10.58 -8.53
C ILE A 54 17.07 11.18 -7.18
N THR A 55 15.94 11.91 -7.08
CA THR A 55 15.54 12.58 -5.83
C THR A 55 14.09 12.31 -5.40
N PRO A 56 13.79 12.27 -4.08
CA PRO A 56 12.41 12.23 -3.58
C PRO A 56 11.69 13.54 -3.91
N LYS A 57 10.57 13.39 -4.54
CA LYS A 57 9.78 14.23 -5.43
C LYS A 57 9.30 15.64 -5.02
N PHE A 58 9.66 16.30 -3.92
CA PHE A 58 8.80 17.42 -3.50
C PHE A 58 9.44 18.79 -3.28
N ILE A 59 10.74 18.93 -3.10
CA ILE A 59 11.34 20.21 -2.72
C ILE A 59 11.92 20.96 -3.94
N VAL A 60 12.52 20.24 -4.88
CA VAL A 60 13.24 20.86 -6.02
C VAL A 60 12.28 21.39 -7.08
N ILE A 61 11.15 20.70 -7.32
CA ILE A 61 10.17 21.11 -8.35
C ILE A 61 9.45 22.43 -7.99
N LYS A 62 9.19 22.66 -6.71
CA LYS A 62 8.53 23.92 -6.28
C LYS A 62 9.46 25.11 -6.43
N TYR A 63 10.76 24.90 -6.25
CA TYR A 63 11.76 25.97 -6.38
C TYR A 63 12.10 26.25 -7.85
N LEU A 64 12.21 25.22 -8.70
CA LEU A 64 12.42 25.38 -10.15
C LEU A 64 11.23 26.01 -10.84
N LYS A 65 9.98 25.67 -10.45
CA LYS A 65 8.79 26.35 -10.97
C LYS A 65 8.73 27.84 -10.63
N SER A 66 9.14 28.24 -9.43
CA SER A 66 9.20 29.65 -9.06
C SER A 66 10.30 30.42 -9.79
N VAL A 67 11.39 29.76 -10.18
CA VAL A 67 12.47 30.36 -10.98
C VAL A 67 12.10 30.44 -12.47
N LEU A 68 11.44 29.41 -13.03
CA LEU A 68 10.99 29.39 -14.43
C LEU A 68 9.80 30.32 -14.73
N ILE A 69 8.92 30.54 -13.74
CA ILE A 69 7.83 31.55 -13.87
C ILE A 69 8.37 32.98 -13.86
N ALA A 70 9.57 33.19 -13.28
CA ALA A 70 10.23 34.48 -13.26
C ALA A 70 10.97 34.82 -14.58
N SER A 71 11.09 33.87 -15.51
CA SER A 71 11.81 34.06 -16.79
C SER A 71 10.94 34.10 -18.04
N SER A 72 9.61 34.09 -17.91
CA SER A 72 8.71 34.38 -19.05
C SER A 72 8.70 35.88 -19.34
N PRO A 73 8.83 36.33 -20.61
CA PRO A 73 8.72 37.76 -20.95
C PRO A 73 7.28 38.21 -20.67
N ALA A 74 7.12 39.04 -19.64
CA ALA A 74 5.85 39.68 -19.35
C ALA A 74 5.62 40.82 -20.34
N THR A 75 4.51 40.79 -21.03
CA THR A 75 3.89 41.94 -21.67
C THR A 75 3.62 43.00 -20.63
N ASP A 76 3.87 44.24 -21.01
CA ASP A 76 3.87 45.48 -20.24
C ASP A 76 2.77 45.58 -19.17
N GLY A 77 3.18 45.59 -17.90
CA GLY A 77 2.40 46.01 -16.73
C GLY A 77 3.20 47.02 -15.91
N PRO A 78 2.56 47.88 -15.08
CA PRO A 78 3.09 49.15 -14.64
C PRO A 78 4.40 49.06 -13.85
N PHE A 79 5.23 50.07 -14.09
CA PHE A 79 6.61 50.31 -13.63
C PHE A 79 6.88 50.10 -12.10
N SER A 80 5.85 50.01 -11.27
CA SER A 80 5.96 49.94 -9.80
C SER A 80 6.43 48.57 -9.25
N TYR A 81 6.15 47.48 -9.96
CA TYR A 81 6.45 46.13 -9.46
C TYR A 81 7.96 45.77 -9.55
N ARG A 82 8.63 46.24 -10.61
CA ARG A 82 10.08 46.08 -10.78
C ARG A 82 10.90 46.84 -9.72
N GLN A 83 10.49 48.08 -9.38
CA GLN A 83 11.13 48.88 -8.34
C GLN A 83 10.94 48.27 -6.94
N ALA A 84 9.75 47.71 -6.64
CA ALA A 84 9.49 47.03 -5.38
C ALA A 84 10.27 45.69 -5.22
N MET A 85 10.56 45.03 -6.34
CA MET A 85 11.41 43.82 -6.32
C MET A 85 12.90 44.18 -6.18
N GLN A 86 13.39 45.22 -6.81
CA GLN A 86 14.78 45.70 -6.67
C GLN A 86 15.09 46.18 -5.24
N ALA A 87 14.14 46.83 -4.59
CA ALA A 87 14.30 47.27 -3.19
C ALA A 87 14.39 46.10 -2.17
N ARG A 88 14.03 44.87 -2.57
CA ARG A 88 14.14 43.67 -1.74
C ARG A 88 15.46 42.92 -1.92
N ILE A 89 16.30 43.34 -2.86
CA ILE A 89 17.62 42.72 -3.06
C ILE A 89 18.56 43.31 -2.00
N PRO A 90 19.14 42.46 -1.11
CA PRO A 90 20.06 42.98 -0.09
C PRO A 90 21.30 43.58 -0.73
N HIS A 91 21.76 44.73 -0.23
CA HIS A 91 22.98 45.39 -0.70
C HIS A 91 24.27 44.57 -0.48
N HIS A 92 24.23 43.60 0.43
CA HIS A 92 25.28 42.62 0.63
C HIS A 92 24.72 41.21 0.62
N PHE A 93 25.22 40.37 -0.28
CA PHE A 93 24.91 38.95 -0.31
C PHE A 93 25.75 38.22 0.74
N ARG A 94 25.19 37.16 1.32
CA ARG A 94 25.94 36.26 2.20
C ARG A 94 27.17 35.71 1.48
N ASP A 95 28.24 35.47 2.23
CA ASP A 95 29.43 34.77 1.71
C ASP A 95 28.99 33.48 0.98
N PRO A 96 29.41 33.29 -0.28
CA PRO A 96 29.09 32.10 -1.06
C PRO A 96 29.42 30.77 -0.33
N SER A 97 30.41 30.78 0.58
CA SER A 97 30.78 29.61 1.36
C SER A 97 29.72 29.19 2.37
N THR A 98 28.90 30.14 2.86
CA THR A 98 27.84 29.92 3.84
C THR A 98 26.45 29.83 3.20
N ALA A 99 26.35 29.94 1.88
CA ALA A 99 25.08 29.87 1.17
C ALA A 99 24.39 28.51 1.37
N PRO A 100 23.10 28.47 1.76
CA PRO A 100 22.40 27.22 2.07
C PRO A 100 22.43 26.20 0.93
N LEU A 101 22.30 26.65 -0.32
CA LEU A 101 22.33 25.80 -1.50
C LEU A 101 23.72 25.14 -1.68
N ARG A 102 24.81 25.89 -1.46
CA ARG A 102 26.18 25.37 -1.53
C ARG A 102 26.42 24.36 -0.41
N LYS A 103 25.98 24.65 0.81
CA LYS A 103 26.09 23.73 1.95
C LYS A 103 25.36 22.42 1.66
N LEU A 104 24.11 22.48 1.21
CA LEU A 104 23.32 21.31 0.82
C LEU A 104 24.00 20.50 -0.28
N SER A 105 24.56 21.16 -1.31
CA SER A 105 25.25 20.47 -2.40
C SER A 105 26.52 19.77 -1.90
N VAL A 106 27.30 20.41 -1.04
CA VAL A 106 28.51 19.84 -0.45
C VAL A 106 28.17 18.66 0.47
N ASP A 107 27.14 18.78 1.29
CA ASP A 107 26.71 17.71 2.21
C ASP A 107 26.14 16.52 1.41
N LEU A 108 25.42 16.77 0.33
CA LEU A 108 24.94 15.73 -0.59
C LEU A 108 26.12 14.97 -1.24
N ILE A 109 27.13 15.70 -1.75
CA ILE A 109 28.34 15.10 -2.33
C ILE A 109 29.11 14.28 -1.29
N LYS A 110 29.26 14.78 -0.05
CA LYS A 110 29.88 14.04 1.05
C LYS A 110 29.13 12.77 1.38
N THR A 111 27.81 12.83 1.45
CA THR A 111 26.94 11.68 1.71
C THR A 111 27.09 10.62 0.60
N TYR A 112 27.08 11.02 -0.67
CA TYR A 112 27.30 10.08 -1.78
C TYR A 112 28.70 9.49 -1.80
N LYS A 113 29.75 10.28 -1.48
CA LYS A 113 31.10 9.75 -1.34
C LYS A 113 31.17 8.71 -0.23
N HIS A 114 30.58 9.00 0.93
CA HIS A 114 30.54 8.06 2.05
C HIS A 114 29.78 6.76 1.70
N ILE A 115 28.62 6.87 1.05
CA ILE A 115 27.87 5.69 0.57
C ILE A 115 28.73 4.87 -0.40
N ASN A 116 29.42 5.51 -1.34
CA ASN A 116 30.30 4.82 -2.27
C ASN A 116 31.49 4.16 -1.57
N GLU A 117 32.14 4.85 -0.64
CA GLU A 117 33.25 4.32 0.16
C GLU A 117 32.83 3.08 0.95
N VAL A 118 31.70 3.13 1.65
CA VAL A 118 31.14 1.98 2.37
C VAL A 118 30.79 0.83 1.42
N TYR A 119 30.19 1.13 0.27
CA TYR A 119 29.82 0.12 -0.72
C TYR A 119 31.07 -0.55 -1.31
N TYR A 120 32.07 0.25 -1.73
CA TYR A 120 33.28 -0.30 -2.33
C TYR A 120 34.19 -0.97 -1.31
N ALA A 121 34.27 -0.48 -0.05
CA ALA A 121 34.95 -1.17 1.02
C ALA A 121 34.33 -2.54 1.32
N LYS A 122 33.00 -2.61 1.34
CA LYS A 122 32.27 -3.88 1.49
C LYS A 122 32.49 -4.82 0.30
N LYS A 123 32.51 -4.28 -0.94
CA LYS A 123 32.83 -5.02 -2.15
C LYS A 123 34.28 -5.52 -2.18
N LYS A 124 35.24 -4.67 -1.75
CA LYS A 124 36.68 -5.01 -1.65
C LYS A 124 36.92 -6.10 -0.58
N ARG A 125 36.28 -6.00 0.60
CA ARG A 125 36.32 -7.05 1.63
C ARG A 125 35.79 -8.38 1.09
N ARG A 126 34.68 -8.37 0.34
CA ARG A 126 34.16 -9.56 -0.32
C ARG A 126 35.12 -10.10 -1.38
N ALA A 127 35.72 -9.24 -2.22
CA ALA A 127 36.71 -9.64 -3.23
C ALA A 127 38.00 -10.17 -2.60
N GLN A 128 38.48 -9.56 -1.52
CA GLN A 128 39.66 -10.06 -0.76
C GLN A 128 39.38 -11.40 -0.06
N GLN A 129 38.14 -11.65 0.37
CA GLN A 129 37.74 -12.97 0.85
C GLN A 129 37.75 -14.04 -0.27
N TYR A 130 37.67 -13.61 -1.56
CA TYR A 130 37.77 -14.51 -2.71
C TYR A 130 39.21 -14.70 -3.23
N LEU A 131 40.14 -13.78 -2.89
CA LEU A 131 41.53 -13.81 -3.40
C LEU A 131 42.56 -14.29 -2.36
N GLY A 132 42.14 -14.55 -1.12
CA GLY A 132 43.01 -14.93 0.00
C GLY A 132 43.00 -16.41 0.35
N ASP A 133 42.63 -17.30 -0.55
CA ASP A 133 42.57 -18.73 -0.26
C ASP A 133 43.36 -19.56 -1.30
N ASP A 134 44.66 -19.32 -1.32
CA ASP A 134 45.59 -20.31 -1.86
C ASP A 134 46.36 -20.94 -0.69
N GLY A 135 45.91 -22.13 -0.27
CA GLY A 135 46.60 -23.00 0.66
C GLY A 135 46.05 -23.12 2.06
N SER A 136 45.32 -24.21 2.31
CA SER A 136 45.02 -24.83 3.63
C SER A 136 44.19 -24.01 4.62
N HIS A 137 42.97 -24.19 4.55
CA HIS A 137 41.79 -24.22 5.42
C HIS A 137 40.60 -23.65 4.66
N LYS A 138 39.98 -24.49 3.81
CA LYS A 138 38.61 -24.28 3.40
C LYS A 138 37.78 -24.12 4.67
N LYS A 139 37.48 -22.86 5.08
CA LYS A 139 36.33 -22.61 5.93
C LYS A 139 35.14 -23.23 5.19
N GLU A 140 34.71 -24.38 5.64
CA GLU A 140 33.49 -25.00 5.13
C GLU A 140 32.42 -23.94 5.10
N ARG A 141 31.93 -23.60 3.90
CA ARG A 141 30.74 -22.78 3.78
C ARG A 141 29.69 -23.48 4.58
N LYS A 142 29.21 -22.84 5.64
CA LYS A 142 28.14 -23.40 6.46
C LYS A 142 26.95 -23.63 5.51
N LEU A 143 26.78 -24.87 5.09
CA LEU A 143 25.68 -25.30 4.24
C LEU A 143 24.43 -25.32 5.15
N TYR A 144 23.46 -24.51 4.81
CA TYR A 144 22.16 -24.54 5.48
C TYR A 144 21.25 -25.46 4.67
N ASN A 145 20.57 -26.41 5.36
CA ASN A 145 19.63 -27.33 4.74
C ASN A 145 20.24 -28.00 3.48
N ASP A 146 21.40 -28.64 3.65
CA ASP A 146 22.15 -29.32 2.56
C ASP A 146 22.45 -28.45 1.34
N GLY A 147 22.54 -27.14 1.54
CA GLY A 147 22.82 -26.16 0.48
C GLY A 147 21.59 -25.67 -0.28
N TYR A 148 20.39 -26.03 0.17
CA TYR A 148 19.14 -25.55 -0.43
C TYR A 148 18.67 -24.20 0.13
N ASP A 149 19.20 -23.75 1.28
CA ASP A 149 18.81 -22.52 1.94
C ASP A 149 19.90 -21.46 1.89
N ASP A 150 19.49 -20.19 1.86
CA ASP A 150 20.37 -19.06 2.08
C ASP A 150 20.60 -18.78 3.59
N ASP A 151 21.41 -17.76 3.93
CA ASP A 151 21.70 -17.32 5.31
C ASP A 151 20.47 -16.80 6.07
N ASN A 152 19.37 -16.48 5.35
CA ASN A 152 18.08 -16.04 5.90
C ASN A 152 17.08 -17.19 6.04
N HIS A 153 17.50 -18.46 5.72
CA HIS A 153 16.65 -19.64 5.67
C HIS A 153 15.56 -19.59 4.60
N ASP A 154 15.75 -18.76 3.57
CA ASP A 154 14.94 -18.78 2.36
C ASP A 154 15.46 -19.88 1.41
N TYR A 155 14.55 -20.59 0.75
CA TYR A 155 14.89 -21.56 -0.28
C TYR A 155 15.62 -20.90 -1.44
N ILE A 156 16.70 -21.48 -1.93
CA ILE A 156 17.45 -20.98 -3.08
C ILE A 156 16.74 -21.40 -4.36
N ILE A 157 15.92 -20.51 -4.92
CA ILE A 157 15.08 -20.77 -6.08
C ILE A 157 15.97 -20.97 -7.33
N LYS A 158 15.71 -22.06 -8.06
CA LYS A 158 16.29 -22.35 -9.37
C LYS A 158 15.17 -22.33 -10.41
N GLN A 159 15.34 -21.53 -11.46
CA GLN A 159 14.40 -21.52 -12.58
C GLN A 159 14.44 -22.85 -13.32
N GLY A 160 13.28 -23.36 -13.72
CA GLY A 160 13.13 -24.66 -14.37
C GLY A 160 13.16 -25.86 -13.42
N GLU A 161 13.40 -25.65 -12.10
CA GLU A 161 13.33 -26.73 -11.12
C GLU A 161 11.87 -27.22 -10.97
N LYS A 162 11.71 -28.55 -10.84
CA LYS A 162 10.40 -29.16 -10.64
C LYS A 162 10.22 -29.57 -9.19
N PHE A 163 9.16 -29.05 -8.56
CA PHE A 163 8.72 -29.50 -7.24
C PHE A 163 7.72 -30.64 -7.42
N LEU A 164 7.96 -31.77 -6.75
CA LEU A 164 7.14 -32.99 -6.82
C LEU A 164 6.91 -33.48 -8.27
N ASP A 165 7.85 -33.23 -9.20
CA ASP A 165 7.74 -33.51 -10.64
C ASP A 165 6.51 -32.90 -11.33
N ARG A 166 5.73 -32.09 -10.61
CA ARG A 166 4.49 -31.45 -11.03
C ARG A 166 4.62 -29.97 -11.29
N TYR A 167 5.28 -29.22 -10.39
CA TYR A 167 5.32 -27.74 -10.46
C TYR A 167 6.66 -27.28 -11.00
N GLU A 168 6.70 -26.77 -12.22
CA GLU A 168 7.90 -26.22 -12.84
C GLU A 168 8.03 -24.73 -12.51
N ILE A 169 9.08 -24.35 -11.78
CA ILE A 169 9.33 -23.01 -11.30
C ILE A 169 9.73 -22.09 -12.45
N SER A 170 8.94 -21.05 -12.71
CA SER A 170 9.21 -20.07 -13.78
C SER A 170 10.03 -18.89 -13.28
N SER A 171 9.53 -18.12 -12.29
CA SER A 171 10.21 -16.92 -11.79
C SER A 171 9.74 -16.54 -10.38
N PRO A 172 10.59 -15.86 -9.59
CA PRO A 172 10.14 -15.20 -8.36
C PRO A 172 9.18 -14.05 -8.69
N ILE A 173 8.08 -13.93 -7.94
CA ILE A 173 7.08 -12.87 -8.07
C ILE A 173 6.88 -12.05 -6.80
N GLY A 174 7.35 -12.54 -5.64
CA GLY A 174 7.28 -11.82 -4.38
C GLY A 174 8.28 -12.33 -3.34
N LYS A 175 8.69 -11.46 -2.43
CA LYS A 175 9.51 -11.79 -1.27
C LYS A 175 9.03 -11.00 -0.06
N GLY A 176 8.79 -11.68 1.05
CA GLY A 176 8.33 -11.09 2.31
C GLY A 176 9.10 -11.62 3.52
N SER A 177 8.66 -11.23 4.71
CA SER A 177 9.22 -11.72 5.97
C SER A 177 9.02 -13.23 6.17
N PHE A 178 7.93 -13.77 5.65
CA PHE A 178 7.53 -15.17 5.72
C PHE A 178 8.34 -16.10 4.81
N GLY A 179 8.95 -15.57 3.72
CA GLY A 179 9.61 -16.32 2.68
C GLY A 179 9.44 -15.70 1.30
N GLN A 180 9.20 -16.53 0.29
CA GLN A 180 9.17 -16.11 -1.11
C GLN A 180 7.92 -16.63 -1.82
N VAL A 181 7.51 -15.96 -2.89
CA VAL A 181 6.46 -16.42 -3.78
C VAL A 181 7.02 -16.56 -5.18
N VAL A 182 6.78 -17.69 -5.80
CA VAL A 182 7.21 -17.97 -7.17
C VAL A 182 6.00 -18.24 -8.06
N LYS A 183 6.14 -17.85 -9.31
CA LYS A 183 5.25 -18.29 -10.39
C LYS A 183 5.74 -19.66 -10.86
N ALA A 184 4.83 -20.62 -11.02
CA ALA A 184 5.12 -21.95 -11.51
C ALA A 184 4.05 -22.43 -12.50
N TYR A 185 4.38 -23.43 -13.29
CA TYR A 185 3.44 -24.14 -14.15
C TYR A 185 3.08 -25.48 -13.52
N ASP A 186 1.80 -25.73 -13.35
CA ASP A 186 1.27 -27.01 -12.87
C ASP A 186 1.02 -27.93 -14.06
N HIS A 187 1.83 -28.97 -14.20
CA HIS A 187 1.74 -29.92 -15.29
C HIS A 187 0.52 -30.85 -15.23
N GLU A 188 -0.07 -31.04 -14.04
CA GLU A 188 -1.31 -31.82 -13.91
C GLU A 188 -2.55 -31.01 -14.30
N GLU A 189 -2.69 -29.80 -13.72
CA GLU A 189 -3.83 -28.92 -14.00
C GLU A 189 -3.66 -28.07 -15.26
N GLN A 190 -2.50 -28.17 -15.94
CA GLN A 190 -2.18 -27.43 -17.16
C GLN A 190 -2.41 -25.90 -17.03
N CYS A 191 -2.04 -25.33 -15.87
CA CYS A 191 -2.25 -23.92 -15.59
C CYS A 191 -1.08 -23.29 -14.84
N GLN A 192 -1.04 -21.96 -14.86
CA GLN A 192 -0.09 -21.18 -14.05
C GLN A 192 -0.60 -21.08 -12.61
N VAL A 193 0.31 -21.22 -11.65
CA VAL A 193 0.05 -21.10 -10.21
C VAL A 193 1.05 -20.18 -9.53
N ALA A 194 0.69 -19.71 -8.33
CA ALA A 194 1.61 -19.03 -7.43
C ALA A 194 1.93 -19.98 -6.25
N ILE A 195 3.21 -20.16 -5.95
CA ILE A 195 3.65 -21.00 -4.83
C ILE A 195 4.35 -20.12 -3.80
N LYS A 196 3.76 -20.03 -2.60
CA LYS A 196 4.34 -19.39 -1.42
C LYS A 196 5.24 -20.40 -0.71
N ILE A 197 6.55 -20.15 -0.70
CA ILE A 197 7.58 -21.01 -0.08
C ILE A 197 7.95 -20.39 1.26
N ILE A 198 7.59 -21.07 2.34
CA ILE A 198 7.80 -20.57 3.72
C ILE A 198 9.25 -20.79 4.13
N LYS A 199 9.82 -19.86 4.89
CA LYS A 199 11.17 -19.97 5.47
C LYS A 199 11.32 -21.23 6.32
N ASN A 200 12.46 -21.89 6.20
CA ASN A 200 12.81 -23.06 7.00
C ASN A 200 13.21 -22.66 8.43
N LYS A 201 12.24 -22.11 9.17
CA LYS A 201 12.36 -21.78 10.59
C LYS A 201 11.06 -22.12 11.31
N LYS A 202 11.18 -22.77 12.47
CA LYS A 202 10.04 -23.24 13.25
C LYS A 202 8.94 -22.18 13.51
N PRO A 203 9.25 -20.91 13.86
CA PRO A 203 8.22 -19.90 14.04
C PRO A 203 7.40 -19.61 12.76
N PHE A 204 8.06 -19.54 11.59
CA PHE A 204 7.37 -19.31 10.33
C PHE A 204 6.56 -20.52 9.87
N LEU A 205 7.09 -21.74 10.09
CA LEU A 205 6.35 -22.96 9.82
C LEU A 205 5.07 -23.05 10.66
N ASN A 206 5.16 -22.81 11.97
CA ASN A 206 4.00 -22.82 12.85
C ASN A 206 2.95 -21.80 12.42
N GLN A 207 3.38 -20.58 12.05
CA GLN A 207 2.48 -19.54 11.57
C GLN A 207 1.81 -19.92 10.24
N ALA A 208 2.56 -20.48 9.32
CA ALA A 208 2.04 -20.94 8.03
C ALA A 208 1.07 -22.13 8.17
N GLN A 209 1.25 -22.98 9.17
CA GLN A 209 0.28 -24.05 9.47
C GLN A 209 -1.07 -23.50 9.97
N ILE A 210 -1.06 -22.38 10.70
CA ILE A 210 -2.29 -21.66 11.08
C ILE A 210 -2.94 -21.07 9.82
N GLU A 211 -2.15 -20.42 8.95
CA GLU A 211 -2.63 -19.89 7.67
C GLU A 211 -3.30 -20.98 6.81
N VAL A 212 -2.68 -22.17 6.70
CA VAL A 212 -3.27 -23.31 5.98
C VAL A 212 -4.64 -23.70 6.55
N LYS A 213 -4.75 -23.84 7.86
CA LYS A 213 -6.02 -24.21 8.53
C LYS A 213 -7.12 -23.19 8.23
N LEU A 214 -6.82 -21.90 8.32
CA LEU A 214 -7.78 -20.84 8.02
C LEU A 214 -8.21 -20.86 6.54
N LEU A 215 -7.25 -21.01 5.61
CA LEU A 215 -7.53 -21.13 4.18
C LEU A 215 -8.38 -22.35 3.84
N GLU A 216 -8.13 -23.50 4.47
CA GLU A 216 -8.95 -24.70 4.29
C GLU A 216 -10.36 -24.53 4.84
N MET A 217 -10.54 -23.85 5.98
CA MET A 217 -11.86 -23.50 6.50
C MET A 217 -12.63 -22.62 5.51
N MET A 218 -11.99 -21.57 4.99
CA MET A 218 -12.58 -20.69 3.99
C MET A 218 -12.89 -21.41 2.69
N ASN A 219 -12.01 -22.29 2.20
CA ASN A 219 -12.24 -23.08 1.01
C ASN A 219 -13.49 -23.99 1.15
N ARG A 220 -13.70 -24.59 2.32
CA ARG A 220 -14.90 -25.41 2.59
C ARG A 220 -16.19 -24.57 2.59
N ALA A 221 -16.11 -23.38 3.19
CA ALA A 221 -17.25 -22.47 3.27
C ALA A 221 -17.55 -21.76 1.93
N ASP A 222 -16.56 -21.62 1.04
CA ASP A 222 -16.66 -20.97 -0.28
C ASP A 222 -16.30 -21.95 -1.41
N ALA A 223 -17.06 -23.02 -1.54
CA ALA A 223 -16.84 -24.00 -2.59
C ALA A 223 -16.96 -23.39 -4.02
N GLU A 224 -17.86 -22.42 -4.19
CA GLU A 224 -18.10 -21.72 -5.45
C GLU A 224 -17.09 -20.60 -5.76
N ASN A 225 -16.19 -20.30 -4.83
CA ASN A 225 -15.14 -19.26 -4.97
C ASN A 225 -15.70 -17.86 -5.31
N LYS A 226 -16.76 -17.44 -4.59
CA LYS A 226 -17.55 -16.22 -4.88
C LYS A 226 -17.33 -15.07 -3.89
N TYR A 227 -16.62 -15.30 -2.77
CA TYR A 227 -16.46 -14.29 -1.70
C TYR A 227 -15.14 -13.53 -1.72
N TYR A 228 -14.48 -13.46 -2.87
CA TYR A 228 -13.30 -12.61 -3.11
C TYR A 228 -12.10 -12.89 -2.19
N ILE A 229 -11.96 -14.15 -1.78
CA ILE A 229 -10.80 -14.67 -1.04
C ILE A 229 -9.96 -15.55 -1.98
N VAL A 230 -8.64 -15.49 -1.84
CA VAL A 230 -7.74 -16.37 -2.59
C VAL A 230 -7.98 -17.84 -2.24
N LYS A 231 -8.04 -18.71 -3.23
CA LYS A 231 -8.23 -20.15 -3.04
C LYS A 231 -6.91 -20.86 -2.86
N LEU A 232 -6.71 -21.53 -1.73
CA LEU A 232 -5.61 -22.48 -1.55
C LEU A 232 -5.93 -23.73 -2.37
N LYS A 233 -5.12 -24.03 -3.38
CA LYS A 233 -5.29 -25.23 -4.21
C LYS A 233 -4.73 -26.47 -3.54
N ARG A 234 -3.51 -26.35 -3.00
CA ARG A 234 -2.76 -27.44 -2.37
C ARG A 234 -1.68 -26.90 -1.43
N HIS A 235 -1.21 -27.72 -0.51
CA HIS A 235 0.01 -27.46 0.24
C HIS A 235 0.83 -28.75 0.36
N PHE A 236 2.17 -28.63 0.50
CA PHE A 236 3.08 -29.76 0.63
C PHE A 236 4.40 -29.31 1.27
N MET A 237 5.18 -30.28 1.72
CA MET A 237 6.56 -30.05 2.17
C MET A 237 7.53 -30.31 1.03
N TRP A 238 8.46 -29.37 0.80
CA TRP A 238 9.56 -29.52 -0.15
C TRP A 238 10.86 -29.10 0.50
N ARG A 239 11.81 -30.05 0.64
CA ARG A 239 13.13 -29.79 1.22
C ARG A 239 13.09 -28.97 2.51
N ASN A 240 12.25 -29.38 3.46
CA ASN A 240 11.98 -28.72 4.75
C ASN A 240 11.27 -27.35 4.65
N HIS A 241 10.74 -26.95 3.50
CA HIS A 241 9.90 -25.79 3.33
C HIS A 241 8.44 -26.20 3.17
N LEU A 242 7.55 -25.55 3.90
CA LEU A 242 6.11 -25.64 3.62
C LEU A 242 5.81 -24.76 2.41
N CYS A 243 5.21 -25.36 1.39
CA CYS A 243 4.81 -24.71 0.15
C CYS A 243 3.29 -24.66 0.06
N LEU A 244 2.72 -23.48 -0.20
CA LEU A 244 1.29 -23.26 -0.40
C LEU A 244 1.05 -22.87 -1.86
N VAL A 245 0.19 -23.63 -2.55
CA VAL A 245 -0.14 -23.41 -3.96
C VAL A 245 -1.46 -22.67 -4.07
N PHE A 246 -1.44 -21.56 -4.78
CA PHE A 246 -2.60 -20.69 -5.02
C PHE A 246 -2.86 -20.51 -6.52
N GLU A 247 -4.04 -20.05 -6.85
CA GLU A 247 -4.31 -19.48 -8.18
C GLU A 247 -3.34 -18.33 -8.47
N LEU A 248 -2.90 -18.18 -9.71
CA LEU A 248 -2.06 -17.05 -10.12
C LEU A 248 -2.94 -15.83 -10.35
N LEU A 249 -2.78 -14.83 -9.51
CA LEU A 249 -3.44 -13.52 -9.63
C LEU A 249 -2.51 -12.51 -10.32
N SER A 250 -3.06 -11.33 -10.63
CA SER A 250 -2.36 -10.22 -11.24
C SER A 250 -1.70 -9.32 -10.17
N TYR A 251 -1.34 -8.09 -10.55
CA TYR A 251 -0.74 -7.13 -9.63
C TYR A 251 -1.72 -6.64 -8.55
N ASN A 252 -1.17 -6.19 -7.43
CA ASN A 252 -1.94 -5.72 -6.28
C ASN A 252 -2.46 -4.27 -6.46
N LEU A 253 -3.30 -3.81 -5.54
CA LEU A 253 -3.87 -2.46 -5.61
C LEU A 253 -2.82 -1.35 -5.39
N TYR A 254 -1.72 -1.61 -4.68
CA TYR A 254 -0.62 -0.65 -4.59
C TYR A 254 0.09 -0.47 -5.94
N ASP A 255 0.35 -1.57 -6.66
CA ASP A 255 0.89 -1.52 -8.01
C ASP A 255 -0.08 -0.82 -8.98
N LEU A 256 -1.40 -1.02 -8.80
CA LEU A 256 -2.42 -0.28 -9.55
C LEU A 256 -2.26 1.24 -9.31
N LEU A 257 -2.14 1.67 -8.06
CA LEU A 257 -1.91 3.09 -7.73
C LEU A 257 -0.60 3.62 -8.33
N ARG A 258 0.47 2.84 -8.26
CA ARG A 258 1.76 3.18 -8.87
C ARG A 258 1.63 3.36 -10.38
N ASN A 259 0.86 2.51 -11.06
CA ASN A 259 0.60 2.60 -12.50
C ASN A 259 -0.22 3.84 -12.88
N THR A 260 -1.04 4.38 -11.96
CA THR A 260 -1.71 5.69 -12.13
C THR A 260 -0.83 6.88 -11.79
N ASN A 261 0.47 6.68 -11.50
CA ASN A 261 1.35 7.68 -10.90
C ASN A 261 0.76 8.30 -9.62
N PHE A 262 0.14 7.47 -8.77
CA PHE A 262 -0.52 7.87 -7.53
C PHE A 262 -1.57 8.96 -7.69
N ARG A 263 -2.25 9.00 -8.85
CA ARG A 263 -3.41 9.87 -9.08
C ARG A 263 -4.71 9.31 -8.53
N GLY A 264 -4.71 8.06 -8.13
CA GLY A 264 -5.89 7.34 -7.69
C GLY A 264 -6.78 6.88 -8.85
N VAL A 265 -7.77 6.08 -8.52
CA VAL A 265 -8.75 5.53 -9.46
C VAL A 265 -10.08 6.27 -9.36
N SER A 266 -10.97 6.08 -10.34
CA SER A 266 -12.30 6.71 -10.34
C SER A 266 -13.14 6.25 -9.14
N LEU A 267 -14.09 7.08 -8.71
CA LEU A 267 -15.01 6.74 -7.63
C LEU A 267 -15.85 5.50 -8.00
N ASN A 268 -16.17 5.32 -9.26
CA ASN A 268 -16.89 4.15 -9.77
C ASN A 268 -16.07 2.86 -9.60
N LEU A 269 -14.76 2.89 -9.86
CA LEU A 269 -13.88 1.73 -9.61
C LEU A 269 -13.68 1.50 -8.12
N THR A 270 -13.52 2.56 -7.33
CA THR A 270 -13.45 2.50 -5.86
C THR A 270 -14.70 1.85 -5.29
N ARG A 271 -15.89 2.19 -5.81
CA ARG A 271 -17.18 1.58 -5.40
C ARG A 271 -17.20 0.08 -5.69
N LYS A 272 -16.71 -0.36 -6.85
CA LYS A 272 -16.62 -1.79 -7.20
C LYS A 272 -15.66 -2.54 -6.27
N PHE A 273 -14.54 -1.94 -5.90
CA PHE A 273 -13.63 -2.54 -4.91
C PHE A 273 -14.27 -2.59 -3.52
N ALA A 274 -14.90 -1.49 -3.08
CA ALA A 274 -15.58 -1.42 -1.79
C ALA A 274 -16.63 -2.52 -1.64
N GLN A 275 -17.44 -2.76 -2.68
CA GLN A 275 -18.48 -3.77 -2.67
C GLN A 275 -17.91 -5.19 -2.51
N GLN A 276 -16.86 -5.52 -3.28
CA GLN A 276 -16.20 -6.82 -3.20
C GLN A 276 -15.53 -7.03 -1.84
N LEU A 277 -14.83 -6.01 -1.31
CA LEU A 277 -14.16 -6.10 -0.02
C LEU A 277 -15.13 -6.18 1.15
N CYS A 278 -16.24 -5.41 1.13
CA CYS A 278 -17.30 -5.56 2.13
C CYS A 278 -17.93 -6.96 2.07
N THR A 279 -18.11 -7.54 0.89
CA THR A 279 -18.61 -8.91 0.74
C THR A 279 -17.62 -9.94 1.29
N ALA A 280 -16.32 -9.76 1.05
CA ALA A 280 -15.28 -10.61 1.62
C ALA A 280 -15.26 -10.52 3.17
N LEU A 281 -15.33 -9.31 3.73
CA LEU A 281 -15.37 -9.12 5.19
C LEU A 281 -16.67 -9.68 5.80
N LEU A 282 -17.79 -9.60 5.10
CA LEU A 282 -19.03 -10.24 5.54
C LEU A 282 -18.88 -11.76 5.59
N PHE A 283 -18.26 -12.36 4.59
CA PHE A 283 -17.94 -13.79 4.58
C PHE A 283 -17.02 -14.18 5.76
N LEU A 284 -15.95 -13.44 6.00
CA LEU A 284 -15.03 -13.70 7.12
C LEU A 284 -15.72 -13.56 8.49
N SER A 285 -16.78 -12.74 8.58
CA SER A 285 -17.54 -12.49 9.83
C SER A 285 -18.59 -13.56 10.14
N GLN A 286 -18.76 -14.57 9.31
CA GLN A 286 -19.70 -15.66 9.59
C GLN A 286 -19.34 -16.38 10.88
N PRO A 287 -20.34 -16.82 11.68
CA PRO A 287 -20.10 -17.45 12.97
C PRO A 287 -19.17 -18.67 12.93
N GLU A 288 -19.20 -19.42 11.82
CA GLU A 288 -18.37 -20.61 11.61
C GLU A 288 -16.91 -20.26 11.30
N LEU A 289 -16.64 -19.06 10.81
CA LEU A 289 -15.31 -18.57 10.46
C LEU A 289 -14.75 -17.65 11.52
N ASN A 290 -15.42 -16.53 11.80
CA ASN A 290 -14.97 -15.50 12.75
C ASN A 290 -13.49 -15.13 12.55
N ILE A 291 -13.07 -14.95 11.29
CA ILE A 291 -11.67 -14.70 10.91
C ILE A 291 -11.42 -13.19 10.84
N ILE A 292 -10.37 -12.75 11.50
CA ILE A 292 -9.81 -11.40 11.40
C ILE A 292 -8.58 -11.49 10.51
N HIS A 293 -8.52 -10.68 9.43
CA HIS A 293 -7.39 -10.68 8.51
C HIS A 293 -6.12 -10.10 9.15
N CYS A 294 -6.25 -9.06 9.95
CA CYS A 294 -5.19 -8.41 10.73
C CYS A 294 -4.10 -7.68 9.91
N ASP A 295 -4.07 -7.74 8.60
CA ASP A 295 -3.10 -6.99 7.78
C ASP A 295 -3.68 -6.58 6.42
N LEU A 296 -4.94 -6.08 6.44
CA LEU A 296 -5.59 -5.60 5.23
C LEU A 296 -4.91 -4.28 4.77
N LYS A 297 -4.42 -4.29 3.53
CA LYS A 297 -3.70 -3.18 2.88
C LYS A 297 -3.72 -3.34 1.37
N PRO A 298 -3.43 -2.30 0.57
CA PRO A 298 -3.45 -2.39 -0.89
C PRO A 298 -2.56 -3.50 -1.46
N GLU A 299 -1.43 -3.80 -0.83
CA GLU A 299 -0.51 -4.87 -1.25
C GLU A 299 -1.11 -6.28 -1.10
N ASN A 300 -2.08 -6.46 -0.19
CA ASN A 300 -2.74 -7.74 0.08
C ASN A 300 -4.10 -7.89 -0.62
N ILE A 301 -4.38 -7.04 -1.60
CA ILE A 301 -5.58 -7.11 -2.45
C ILE A 301 -5.11 -7.15 -3.90
N LEU A 302 -5.30 -8.28 -4.56
CA LEU A 302 -4.80 -8.52 -5.92
C LEU A 302 -5.93 -8.51 -6.93
N LEU A 303 -5.67 -7.96 -8.11
CA LEU A 303 -6.56 -8.10 -9.26
C LEU A 303 -6.52 -9.55 -9.78
N CYS A 304 -7.68 -10.11 -10.12
CA CYS A 304 -7.74 -11.41 -10.82
C CYS A 304 -7.22 -11.29 -12.25
N ASN A 305 -7.47 -10.15 -12.90
CA ASN A 305 -7.06 -9.87 -14.26
C ASN A 305 -6.72 -8.37 -14.39
N PRO A 306 -5.61 -7.99 -15.07
CA PRO A 306 -5.17 -6.60 -15.17
C PRO A 306 -6.16 -5.69 -15.93
N LYS A 307 -7.05 -6.27 -16.74
CA LYS A 307 -8.05 -5.54 -17.55
C LYS A 307 -9.44 -5.51 -16.90
N ARG A 308 -9.64 -6.12 -15.72
CA ARG A 308 -10.94 -6.22 -15.05
C ARG A 308 -10.86 -5.75 -13.60
N SER A 309 -12.01 -5.44 -13.00
CA SER A 309 -12.11 -4.93 -11.63
C SER A 309 -12.32 -6.01 -10.55
N ALA A 310 -12.30 -7.29 -10.92
CA ALA A 310 -12.40 -8.38 -9.97
C ALA A 310 -11.10 -8.46 -9.15
N ILE A 311 -11.26 -8.55 -7.82
CA ILE A 311 -10.15 -8.59 -6.86
C ILE A 311 -10.32 -9.76 -5.90
N LYS A 312 -9.20 -10.11 -5.22
CA LYS A 312 -9.19 -11.08 -4.14
C LYS A 312 -8.26 -10.65 -3.02
N ILE A 313 -8.67 -10.91 -1.78
CA ILE A 313 -7.83 -10.75 -0.59
C ILE A 313 -6.87 -11.94 -0.50
N VAL A 314 -5.61 -11.65 -0.22
CA VAL A 314 -4.52 -12.64 -0.08
C VAL A 314 -3.78 -12.43 1.23
N ASP A 315 -2.89 -13.39 1.58
CA ASP A 315 -1.95 -13.36 2.71
C ASP A 315 -2.64 -13.35 4.08
N PHE A 316 -3.13 -14.53 4.46
CA PHE A 316 -3.71 -14.81 5.79
C PHE A 316 -2.65 -15.18 6.85
N GLY A 317 -1.37 -14.91 6.56
CA GLY A 317 -0.26 -15.22 7.46
C GLY A 317 -0.24 -14.42 8.77
N SER A 318 -1.01 -13.36 8.90
CA SER A 318 -1.20 -12.59 10.15
C SER A 318 -2.59 -12.77 10.76
N SER A 319 -3.44 -13.58 10.13
CA SER A 319 -4.85 -13.73 10.49
C SER A 319 -5.06 -14.59 11.72
N CYS A 320 -6.16 -14.38 12.42
CA CYS A 320 -6.57 -15.20 13.56
C CYS A 320 -8.09 -15.31 13.63
N GLN A 321 -8.58 -16.30 14.38
CA GLN A 321 -10.00 -16.35 14.73
C GLN A 321 -10.29 -15.49 15.97
N LEU A 322 -11.50 -14.96 16.04
CA LEU A 322 -11.98 -14.27 17.22
C LEU A 322 -11.85 -15.19 18.45
N GLY A 323 -11.25 -14.71 19.53
CA GLY A 323 -10.96 -15.51 20.73
C GLY A 323 -9.59 -16.23 20.73
N GLN A 324 -8.96 -16.40 19.57
CA GLN A 324 -7.63 -17.01 19.45
C GLN A 324 -6.59 -15.97 19.00
N ARG A 325 -6.59 -14.82 19.66
CA ARG A 325 -5.68 -13.71 19.33
C ARG A 325 -4.25 -14.08 19.71
N ILE A 326 -3.35 -14.05 18.73
CA ILE A 326 -1.95 -14.46 18.92
C ILE A 326 -1.05 -13.26 19.20
N TYR A 327 -1.35 -12.09 18.58
CA TYR A 327 -0.48 -10.94 18.61
C TYR A 327 -1.19 -9.66 19.02
N GLN A 328 -0.47 -8.81 19.79
CA GLN A 328 -0.91 -7.45 20.15
C GLN A 328 -0.48 -6.39 19.13
N TYR A 329 0.62 -6.64 18.41
CA TYR A 329 1.15 -5.72 17.40
C TYR A 329 0.81 -6.25 16.01
N ILE A 330 -0.32 -5.81 15.50
CA ILE A 330 -0.91 -6.23 14.22
C ILE A 330 -1.24 -5.02 13.37
N GLN A 331 -1.63 -5.25 12.14
CA GLN A 331 -1.93 -4.31 11.08
C GLN A 331 -0.70 -3.50 10.64
N SER A 332 -0.59 -3.27 9.36
CA SER A 332 0.37 -2.31 8.79
C SER A 332 0.00 -0.90 9.26
N ARG A 333 1.00 -0.11 9.66
CA ARG A 333 0.82 1.13 10.44
C ARG A 333 -0.21 2.09 9.86
N PHE A 334 -0.21 2.34 8.56
CA PHE A 334 -1.12 3.30 7.92
C PHE A 334 -2.58 2.88 8.00
N TYR A 335 -2.85 1.58 8.18
CA TYR A 335 -4.17 0.95 8.22
C TYR A 335 -4.53 0.45 9.62
N ARG A 336 -3.68 0.75 10.64
CA ARG A 336 -3.86 0.29 12.02
C ARG A 336 -4.96 1.08 12.71
N SER A 337 -5.91 0.34 13.29
CA SER A 337 -7.06 0.88 13.99
C SER A 337 -6.69 1.55 15.32
N PRO A 338 -7.52 2.49 15.81
CA PRO A 338 -7.29 3.16 17.09
C PRO A 338 -7.21 2.20 18.26
N GLU A 339 -8.08 1.17 18.31
CA GLU A 339 -8.09 0.17 19.38
C GLU A 339 -6.79 -0.62 19.45
N VAL A 340 -6.17 -0.95 18.31
CA VAL A 340 -4.86 -1.61 18.28
C VAL A 340 -3.74 -0.66 18.73
N LEU A 341 -3.77 0.61 18.30
CA LEU A 341 -2.83 1.64 18.77
C LEU A 341 -2.94 1.85 20.29
N LEU A 342 -4.15 1.96 20.80
CA LEU A 342 -4.45 2.24 22.20
C LEU A 342 -4.30 1.00 23.11
N GLY A 343 -4.21 -0.21 22.52
CA GLY A 343 -4.10 -1.46 23.26
C GLY A 343 -5.41 -1.91 23.91
N ILE A 344 -6.56 -1.53 23.32
CA ILE A 344 -7.88 -2.04 23.65
C ILE A 344 -8.06 -3.41 22.98
N PRO A 345 -8.81 -4.35 23.57
CA PRO A 345 -9.15 -5.60 22.90
C PRO A 345 -9.82 -5.36 21.54
N TYR A 346 -9.31 -6.02 20.50
CA TYR A 346 -9.79 -5.84 19.13
C TYR A 346 -10.63 -7.04 18.66
N ASP A 347 -11.44 -6.82 17.63
CA ASP A 347 -12.26 -7.82 16.94
C ASP A 347 -12.22 -7.61 15.43
N LEU A 348 -13.21 -8.14 14.69
CA LEU A 348 -13.30 -8.03 13.23
C LEU A 348 -13.44 -6.57 12.74
N ALA A 349 -13.83 -5.66 13.60
CA ALA A 349 -14.00 -4.24 13.26
C ALA A 349 -12.67 -3.57 12.85
N ILE A 350 -11.51 -4.13 13.22
CA ILE A 350 -10.20 -3.59 12.79
C ILE A 350 -10.00 -3.66 11.27
N ASP A 351 -10.53 -4.69 10.62
CA ASP A 351 -10.43 -4.84 9.17
C ASP A 351 -11.34 -3.84 8.43
N MET A 352 -12.48 -3.48 9.02
CA MET A 352 -13.35 -2.42 8.50
C MET A 352 -12.67 -1.04 8.56
N TRP A 353 -11.93 -0.73 9.64
CA TRP A 353 -11.10 0.46 9.72
C TRP A 353 -10.06 0.49 8.60
N SER A 354 -9.30 -0.62 8.43
CA SER A 354 -8.32 -0.74 7.35
C SER A 354 -8.96 -0.53 5.97
N LEU A 355 -10.15 -1.09 5.74
CA LEU A 355 -10.90 -0.91 4.49
C LEU A 355 -11.24 0.57 4.25
N GLY A 356 -11.71 1.29 5.26
CA GLY A 356 -11.97 2.73 5.14
C GLY A 356 -10.73 3.52 4.70
N CYS A 357 -9.57 3.23 5.30
CA CYS A 357 -8.30 3.82 4.90
C CYS A 357 -7.92 3.49 3.44
N ILE A 358 -8.06 2.22 3.06
CA ILE A 358 -7.73 1.74 1.70
C ILE A 358 -8.60 2.43 0.65
N LEU A 359 -9.90 2.55 0.87
CA LEU A 359 -10.82 3.16 -0.11
C LEU A 359 -10.50 4.62 -0.38
N VAL A 360 -10.15 5.38 0.66
CA VAL A 360 -9.69 6.77 0.49
C VAL A 360 -8.40 6.81 -0.31
N GLU A 361 -7.42 5.95 0.02
CA GLU A 361 -6.14 5.87 -0.68
C GLU A 361 -6.31 5.48 -2.14
N MET A 362 -7.16 4.48 -2.45
CA MET A 362 -7.44 4.09 -3.83
C MET A 362 -7.99 5.24 -4.66
N HIS A 363 -8.86 6.07 -4.09
CA HIS A 363 -9.44 7.21 -4.80
C HIS A 363 -8.50 8.41 -4.88
N THR A 364 -7.81 8.76 -3.79
CA THR A 364 -6.93 9.93 -3.72
C THR A 364 -5.54 9.70 -4.30
N GLY A 365 -5.05 8.46 -4.23
CA GLY A 365 -3.69 8.06 -4.61
C GLY A 365 -2.67 8.14 -3.47
N GLU A 366 -3.06 8.63 -2.28
CA GLU A 366 -2.18 8.81 -1.13
C GLU A 366 -2.80 8.18 0.13
N PRO A 367 -1.99 7.55 1.01
CA PRO A 367 -2.50 7.01 2.26
C PRO A 367 -3.16 8.09 3.11
N LEU A 368 -4.35 7.77 3.65
CA LEU A 368 -5.11 8.71 4.48
C LEU A 368 -4.33 9.10 5.74
N PHE A 369 -3.70 8.13 6.40
CA PHE A 369 -2.96 8.29 7.64
C PHE A 369 -1.52 7.75 7.49
N SER A 370 -0.59 8.57 7.02
CA SER A 370 0.80 8.19 6.74
C SER A 370 1.74 8.55 7.91
N GLY A 371 1.55 7.95 9.09
CA GLY A 371 2.35 8.22 10.27
C GLY A 371 3.77 7.62 10.20
N ALA A 372 4.79 8.40 10.57
CA ALA A 372 6.19 7.96 10.62
C ALA A 372 6.43 6.92 11.74
N ASN A 373 5.67 7.01 12.82
CA ASN A 373 5.66 6.10 13.96
C ASN A 373 4.25 6.05 14.56
N GLU A 374 4.04 5.29 15.65
CA GLU A 374 2.68 5.15 16.22
C GLU A 374 2.12 6.46 16.79
N LEU A 375 2.97 7.30 17.40
CA LEU A 375 2.54 8.59 17.93
C LEU A 375 2.12 9.54 16.80
N ASP A 376 2.90 9.60 15.72
CA ASP A 376 2.55 10.36 14.52
C ASP A 376 1.31 9.78 13.82
N GLN A 377 1.15 8.45 13.85
CA GLN A 377 -0.05 7.79 13.32
C GLN A 377 -1.33 8.26 14.04
N MET A 378 -1.31 8.27 15.38
CA MET A 378 -2.43 8.78 16.18
C MET A 378 -2.68 10.27 15.90
N ASN A 379 -1.63 11.09 15.78
CA ASN A 379 -1.75 12.50 15.42
C ASN A 379 -2.45 12.68 14.06
N LYS A 380 -2.08 11.88 13.05
CA LYS A 380 -2.70 11.90 11.71
C LYS A 380 -4.18 11.51 11.73
N ILE A 381 -4.54 10.56 12.59
CA ILE A 381 -5.94 10.16 12.79
C ILE A 381 -6.72 11.32 13.42
N VAL A 382 -6.20 11.90 14.50
CA VAL A 382 -6.84 13.01 15.23
C VAL A 382 -6.92 14.29 14.35
N GLU A 383 -5.95 14.55 13.48
CA GLU A 383 -6.02 15.65 12.50
C GLU A 383 -7.27 15.57 11.60
N VAL A 384 -7.74 14.35 11.29
CA VAL A 384 -8.88 14.14 10.37
C VAL A 384 -10.19 13.96 11.11
N LEU A 385 -10.20 13.11 12.14
CA LEU A 385 -11.43 12.65 12.80
C LEU A 385 -11.74 13.41 14.10
N GLY A 386 -10.83 14.27 14.59
CA GLY A 386 -10.97 14.88 15.91
C GLY A 386 -10.48 13.98 17.04
N MET A 387 -10.72 14.39 18.28
CA MET A 387 -10.31 13.63 19.46
C MET A 387 -11.13 12.33 19.60
N PRO A 388 -10.49 11.22 19.99
CA PRO A 388 -11.22 10.02 20.38
C PRO A 388 -12.13 10.29 21.59
N PRO A 389 -13.25 9.58 21.74
CA PRO A 389 -14.11 9.70 22.92
C PRO A 389 -13.36 9.32 24.21
N ASP A 390 -13.60 10.08 25.29
CA ASP A 390 -12.91 9.91 26.59
C ASP A 390 -13.10 8.50 27.15
N HIS A 391 -14.28 7.89 27.00
CA HIS A 391 -14.54 6.54 27.49
C HIS A 391 -13.62 5.48 26.86
N LEU A 392 -13.17 5.67 25.59
CA LEU A 392 -12.17 4.79 24.96
C LEU A 392 -10.78 5.05 25.54
N LEU A 393 -10.44 6.30 25.78
CA LEU A 393 -9.15 6.70 26.35
C LEU A 393 -8.99 6.25 27.80
N ASP A 394 -10.07 6.25 28.59
CA ASP A 394 -10.08 5.75 29.96
C ASP A 394 -9.88 4.23 30.05
N GLN A 395 -10.42 3.47 29.10
CA GLN A 395 -10.27 2.00 29.04
C GLN A 395 -8.90 1.54 28.52
N ALA A 396 -8.19 2.40 27.79
CA ALA A 396 -7.03 2.00 27.02
C ALA A 396 -5.74 1.93 27.85
N HIS A 397 -5.03 0.81 27.76
CA HIS A 397 -3.78 0.61 28.48
C HIS A 397 -2.64 1.51 28.00
N LYS A 398 -2.68 1.95 26.73
CA LYS A 398 -1.61 2.75 26.10
C LYS A 398 -1.98 4.23 25.94
N THR A 399 -3.06 4.72 26.57
CA THR A 399 -3.51 6.12 26.45
C THR A 399 -2.39 7.11 26.74
N ARG A 400 -1.64 6.90 27.83
CA ARG A 400 -0.51 7.77 28.22
C ARG A 400 0.63 7.85 27.19
N LYS A 401 0.67 6.96 26.23
CA LYS A 401 1.63 7.03 25.12
C LYS A 401 1.30 8.15 24.15
N PHE A 402 0.02 8.45 23.97
CA PHE A 402 -0.51 9.33 22.93
C PHE A 402 -1.14 10.60 23.49
N PHE A 403 -1.70 10.55 24.69
CA PHE A 403 -2.48 11.62 25.30
C PHE A 403 -2.01 11.91 26.72
N ASP A 404 -2.12 13.18 27.12
CA ASP A 404 -1.99 13.62 28.52
C ASP A 404 -3.38 13.89 29.08
N LYS A 405 -3.62 13.45 30.32
CA LYS A 405 -4.89 13.69 31.03
C LYS A 405 -4.81 15.06 31.68
N LEU A 406 -5.79 15.91 31.40
CA LEU A 406 -5.90 17.23 32.03
C LEU A 406 -6.45 17.10 33.45
N PRO A 407 -5.95 17.93 34.41
CA PRO A 407 -6.52 18.02 35.74
C PRO A 407 -7.97 18.50 35.68
N ALA A 408 -8.77 18.10 36.67
CA ALA A 408 -10.16 18.59 36.80
C ALA A 408 -10.23 20.12 36.89
N SER A 409 -9.22 20.78 37.46
CA SER A 409 -9.10 22.24 37.55
C SER A 409 -8.93 22.92 36.17
N GLU A 410 -8.52 22.19 35.14
CA GLU A 410 -8.36 22.67 33.77
C GLU A 410 -9.45 22.15 32.83
N GLY A 411 -10.60 21.71 33.38
CA GLY A 411 -11.75 21.21 32.62
C GLY A 411 -11.76 19.70 32.41
N GLY A 412 -10.75 18.97 32.86
CA GLY A 412 -10.64 17.51 32.69
C GLY A 412 -10.45 17.07 31.22
N GLY A 413 -10.57 15.75 30.98
CA GLY A 413 -10.46 15.18 29.64
C GLY A 413 -9.00 14.91 29.21
N TYR A 414 -8.76 14.84 27.90
CA TYR A 414 -7.48 14.47 27.34
C TYR A 414 -6.98 15.46 26.29
N VAL A 415 -5.67 15.61 26.21
CA VAL A 415 -5.01 16.40 25.16
C VAL A 415 -4.00 15.52 24.43
N LEU A 416 -3.95 15.63 23.10
CA LEU A 416 -3.04 14.89 22.26
C LEU A 416 -1.59 15.35 22.51
N LYS A 417 -0.67 14.41 22.72
CA LYS A 417 0.76 14.70 22.80
C LYS A 417 1.26 15.22 21.47
N LYS A 418 1.85 16.42 21.49
CA LYS A 418 2.37 17.06 20.31
C LYS A 418 3.63 16.33 19.83
N VAL A 419 3.66 15.99 18.53
CA VAL A 419 4.87 15.49 17.86
C VAL A 419 5.55 16.69 17.22
N ALA A 420 6.83 16.85 17.46
CA ALA A 420 7.62 17.83 16.71
C ALA A 420 7.64 17.40 15.23
N SER A 421 6.82 18.05 14.41
CA SER A 421 6.85 17.90 12.97
C SER A 421 8.18 18.42 12.43
N LYS A 422 8.72 17.83 11.38
CA LYS A 422 9.90 18.36 10.67
C LYS A 422 9.73 19.81 10.21
N ASP A 423 8.48 20.24 10.05
CA ASP A 423 8.11 21.59 9.60
C ASP A 423 7.68 22.51 10.76
N GLY A 424 7.80 22.08 12.03
CA GLY A 424 7.43 22.85 13.21
C GLY A 424 5.95 23.21 13.35
N LYS A 425 5.08 22.74 12.45
CA LYS A 425 3.66 23.06 12.43
C LYS A 425 2.85 21.91 13.01
N TYR A 426 2.21 22.16 14.14
CA TYR A 426 1.18 21.26 14.70
C TYR A 426 -0.16 21.58 14.04
N ARG A 427 -0.84 20.56 13.56
CA ARG A 427 -2.23 20.69 13.12
C ARG A 427 -3.15 20.32 14.28
N ALA A 428 -4.14 21.15 14.55
CA ALA A 428 -5.12 20.86 15.59
C ALA A 428 -6.05 19.70 15.16
N ALA A 429 -6.73 19.11 16.13
CA ALA A 429 -7.71 18.05 15.91
C ALA A 429 -8.80 18.50 14.90
N GLY A 430 -9.18 17.65 13.96
CA GLY A 430 -10.22 17.90 12.97
C GLY A 430 -9.90 18.95 11.89
N THR A 431 -8.67 19.47 11.82
CA THR A 431 -8.33 20.53 10.85
C THR A 431 -8.10 20.04 9.43
N ARG A 432 -7.81 18.76 9.23
CA ARG A 432 -7.66 18.12 7.93
C ARG A 432 -8.95 17.39 7.57
N ARG A 433 -9.99 18.12 7.17
CA ARG A 433 -11.32 17.57 6.94
C ARG A 433 -11.34 16.54 5.81
N LEU A 434 -11.98 15.39 6.05
CA LEU A 434 -12.16 14.35 5.02
C LEU A 434 -12.87 14.89 3.77
N HIS A 435 -13.78 15.85 3.93
CA HIS A 435 -14.46 16.56 2.86
C HIS A 435 -13.49 17.19 1.86
N ASP A 436 -12.45 17.86 2.38
CA ASP A 436 -11.44 18.55 1.57
C ASP A 436 -10.45 17.55 0.95
N ILE A 437 -10.11 16.49 1.68
CA ILE A 437 -9.25 15.40 1.19
C ILE A 437 -9.87 14.73 -0.04
N LEU A 438 -11.18 14.48 0.03
CA LEU A 438 -11.93 13.86 -1.06
C LEU A 438 -12.24 14.84 -2.19
N GLY A 439 -12.14 16.16 -1.95
CA GLY A 439 -12.45 17.21 -2.93
C GLY A 439 -13.93 17.17 -3.34
N VAL A 440 -14.83 17.06 -2.35
CA VAL A 440 -16.28 16.85 -2.57
C VAL A 440 -16.88 17.89 -3.50
N GLU A 441 -16.66 19.19 -3.23
CA GLU A 441 -17.21 20.28 -4.03
C GLU A 441 -16.45 20.54 -5.33
N GLY A 442 -15.18 20.09 -5.39
CA GLY A 442 -14.27 20.36 -6.50
C GLY A 442 -14.35 19.36 -7.66
N GLY A 443 -15.11 18.28 -7.51
CA GLY A 443 -15.09 17.17 -8.47
C GLY A 443 -13.88 16.24 -8.25
N GLY A 444 -13.66 15.87 -7.00
CA GLY A 444 -12.64 14.92 -6.57
C GLY A 444 -11.29 15.54 -6.19
N PRO A 445 -10.32 14.73 -5.79
CA PRO A 445 -9.01 15.17 -5.33
C PRO A 445 -8.32 16.05 -6.38
N ALA A 446 -7.97 17.28 -6.00
CA ALA A 446 -7.39 18.30 -6.90
C ALA A 446 -8.24 18.54 -8.18
N ALA A 447 -9.56 18.43 -8.10
CA ALA A 447 -10.52 18.60 -9.20
C ALA A 447 -10.28 17.68 -10.42
N ARG A 448 -9.59 16.55 -10.23
CA ARG A 448 -9.18 15.66 -11.33
C ARG A 448 -10.32 14.89 -11.99
N ARG A 449 -11.50 14.83 -11.35
CA ARG A 449 -12.66 14.05 -11.79
C ARG A 449 -13.87 14.95 -12.13
N ARG A 450 -13.62 16.26 -12.25
CA ARG A 450 -14.67 17.23 -12.52
C ARG A 450 -15.35 16.93 -13.85
N GLY A 451 -16.67 16.79 -13.83
CA GLY A 451 -17.46 16.47 -15.03
C GLY A 451 -17.47 15.01 -15.45
N GLU A 452 -16.72 14.12 -14.76
CA GLU A 452 -16.82 12.67 -15.02
C GLU A 452 -18.14 12.12 -14.45
N PRO A 453 -18.85 11.23 -15.17
CA PRO A 453 -20.06 10.56 -14.66
C PRO A 453 -19.77 9.79 -13.36
N GLY A 454 -20.69 9.88 -12.38
CA GLY A 454 -20.54 9.20 -11.07
C GLY A 454 -19.56 9.88 -10.14
N HIS A 455 -19.23 11.17 -10.38
CA HIS A 455 -18.36 12.04 -9.57
C HIS A 455 -19.07 13.34 -9.19
N SER A 456 -20.39 13.30 -9.02
CA SER A 456 -21.17 14.44 -8.52
C SER A 456 -20.89 14.70 -7.03
N VAL A 457 -21.23 15.90 -6.55
CA VAL A 457 -21.17 16.22 -5.12
C VAL A 457 -21.95 15.19 -4.29
N SER A 458 -23.13 14.77 -4.78
CA SER A 458 -23.95 13.74 -4.15
C SER A 458 -23.21 12.40 -4.03
N ASP A 459 -22.49 11.95 -5.07
CA ASP A 459 -21.71 10.72 -5.05
C ASP A 459 -20.59 10.80 -4.00
N TYR A 460 -19.88 11.95 -3.93
CA TYR A 460 -18.85 12.18 -2.94
C TYR A 460 -19.38 12.28 -1.51
N LEU A 461 -20.54 12.88 -1.30
CA LEU A 461 -21.19 12.93 0.03
C LEU A 461 -21.56 11.52 0.52
N LYS A 462 -22.10 10.67 -0.38
CA LYS A 462 -22.38 9.26 -0.05
C LYS A 462 -21.10 8.49 0.28
N PHE A 463 -20.03 8.71 -0.51
CA PHE A 463 -18.73 8.10 -0.24
C PHE A 463 -18.16 8.55 1.10
N LYS A 464 -18.14 9.86 1.36
CA LYS A 464 -17.68 10.43 2.63
C LYS A 464 -18.45 9.87 3.83
N ASP A 465 -19.77 9.75 3.75
CA ASP A 465 -20.59 9.21 4.82
C ASP A 465 -20.23 7.75 5.13
N LEU A 466 -20.09 6.90 4.09
CA LEU A 466 -19.64 5.51 4.28
C LEU A 466 -18.25 5.45 4.94
N ILE A 467 -17.29 6.24 4.47
CA ILE A 467 -15.94 6.26 5.03
C ILE A 467 -15.95 6.69 6.49
N LEU A 468 -16.71 7.71 6.88
CA LEU A 468 -16.81 8.14 8.28
C LEU A 468 -17.37 7.03 9.17
N ARG A 469 -18.36 6.26 8.69
CA ARG A 469 -18.91 5.09 9.42
C ARG A 469 -17.90 3.95 9.54
N MET A 470 -17.00 3.78 8.56
CA MET A 470 -15.90 2.81 8.63
C MET A 470 -14.76 3.26 9.54
N LEU A 471 -14.57 4.56 9.71
CA LEU A 471 -13.53 5.18 10.52
C LEU A 471 -14.07 5.66 11.90
N GLU A 472 -15.17 5.07 12.36
CA GLU A 472 -15.66 5.31 13.72
C GLU A 472 -14.64 4.81 14.76
N TYR A 473 -14.34 5.64 15.78
CA TYR A 473 -13.39 5.33 16.83
C TYR A 473 -13.81 4.12 17.66
N ASP A 474 -15.08 4.11 18.07
CA ASP A 474 -15.63 3.00 18.85
C ASP A 474 -15.91 1.80 17.94
N PRO A 475 -15.18 0.68 18.08
CA PRO A 475 -15.39 -0.51 17.25
C PRO A 475 -16.82 -1.06 17.33
N LYS A 476 -17.53 -0.81 18.44
CA LYS A 476 -18.92 -1.24 18.61
C LYS A 476 -19.91 -0.39 17.81
N GLN A 477 -19.56 0.86 17.52
CA GLN A 477 -20.37 1.78 16.71
C GLN A 477 -19.94 1.75 15.23
N ARG A 478 -18.76 1.22 14.94
CA ARG A 478 -18.24 1.12 13.57
C ARG A 478 -19.14 0.25 12.71
N VAL A 479 -19.44 0.71 11.49
CA VAL A 479 -20.32 -0.01 10.56
C VAL A 479 -19.82 -1.43 10.31
N THR A 480 -20.72 -2.41 10.40
CA THR A 480 -20.39 -3.80 10.06
C THR A 480 -20.45 -4.01 8.55
N PRO A 481 -19.80 -5.06 7.98
CA PRO A 481 -19.87 -5.35 6.56
C PRO A 481 -21.28 -5.48 6.01
N TYR A 482 -22.20 -6.05 6.78
CA TYR A 482 -23.60 -6.20 6.41
C TYR A 482 -24.29 -4.85 6.19
N TYR A 483 -24.20 -3.93 7.15
CA TYR A 483 -24.78 -2.60 7.03
C TYR A 483 -24.06 -1.71 6.02
N ALA A 484 -22.73 -1.90 5.87
CA ALA A 484 -21.98 -1.20 4.86
C ALA A 484 -22.49 -1.52 3.44
N LEU A 485 -22.77 -2.79 3.13
CA LEU A 485 -23.31 -3.21 1.83
C LEU A 485 -24.71 -2.63 1.51
N GLN A 486 -25.47 -2.24 2.53
CA GLN A 486 -26.77 -1.59 2.37
C GLN A 486 -26.69 -0.07 2.18
N HIS A 487 -25.49 0.51 2.32
CA HIS A 487 -25.28 1.94 2.25
C HIS A 487 -25.61 2.52 0.88
N ASN A 488 -26.12 3.77 0.86
CA ASN A 488 -26.51 4.46 -0.37
C ASN A 488 -25.38 4.68 -1.37
N PHE A 489 -24.12 4.58 -0.94
CA PHE A 489 -22.95 4.62 -1.83
C PHE A 489 -22.97 3.50 -2.88
N PHE A 490 -23.55 2.35 -2.58
CA PHE A 490 -23.67 1.22 -3.48
C PHE A 490 -24.93 1.25 -4.37
N LYS A 491 -25.89 2.12 -4.04
CA LYS A 491 -27.08 2.33 -4.87
C LYS A 491 -26.76 3.34 -5.97
N ARG A 492 -27.06 3.00 -7.23
CA ARG A 492 -26.89 3.96 -8.34
C ARG A 492 -27.85 5.13 -8.17
N THR A 493 -27.36 6.36 -8.41
CA THR A 493 -28.22 7.54 -8.53
C THR A 493 -28.98 7.48 -9.84
N ALA A 494 -30.25 7.89 -9.82
CA ALA A 494 -31.17 7.85 -10.97
C ALA A 494 -30.81 8.79 -12.16
N ASP A 495 -29.70 9.52 -12.06
CA ASP A 495 -29.22 10.42 -13.13
C ASP A 495 -28.65 9.70 -14.36
N GLU A 496 -28.66 8.37 -14.40
CA GLU A 496 -28.25 7.55 -15.55
C GLU A 496 -29.40 7.21 -16.53
N SER A 497 -30.49 8.00 -16.57
CA SER A 497 -31.64 7.78 -17.46
C SER A 497 -31.34 7.91 -18.96
N THR A 498 -30.13 8.35 -19.34
CA THR A 498 -29.74 8.49 -20.75
C THR A 498 -29.02 7.28 -21.35
N ASN A 499 -28.55 6.33 -20.54
CA ASN A 499 -27.86 5.13 -21.07
C ASN A 499 -28.71 3.87 -21.18
N THR A 500 -29.98 3.92 -20.75
CA THR A 500 -30.90 2.78 -20.80
C THR A 500 -31.34 2.46 -22.24
N GLN A 501 -31.35 3.41 -23.14
CA GLN A 501 -31.73 3.19 -24.55
C GLN A 501 -30.64 2.45 -25.35
N GLN A 502 -29.36 2.66 -25.06
CA GLN A 502 -28.28 1.90 -25.72
C GLN A 502 -28.09 0.49 -25.14
N ALA A 503 -28.38 0.29 -23.86
CA ALA A 503 -28.33 -1.04 -23.24
C ALA A 503 -29.51 -1.92 -23.67
N GLN A 504 -30.68 -1.35 -23.93
CA GLN A 504 -31.84 -2.09 -24.44
C GLN A 504 -31.72 -2.47 -25.93
N ALA A 505 -31.01 -1.65 -26.73
CA ALA A 505 -30.71 -2.00 -28.12
C ALA A 505 -29.69 -3.14 -28.26
N GLN A 506 -28.79 -3.32 -27.29
CA GLN A 506 -27.83 -4.42 -27.27
C GLN A 506 -28.36 -5.71 -26.61
N SER A 507 -29.41 -5.63 -25.78
CA SER A 507 -30.00 -6.81 -25.14
C SER A 507 -30.97 -7.58 -26.05
N GLN A 508 -31.40 -7.01 -27.15
CA GLN A 508 -32.25 -7.73 -28.14
C GLN A 508 -31.47 -8.56 -29.14
N SER A 509 -30.14 -8.46 -29.22
CA SER A 509 -29.30 -9.22 -30.16
C SER A 509 -28.57 -10.44 -29.57
N HIS A 510 -28.69 -10.69 -28.26
CA HIS A 510 -28.03 -11.82 -27.59
C HIS A 510 -28.95 -12.56 -26.63
N HIS A 511 -30.01 -13.13 -27.20
CA HIS A 511 -30.79 -14.13 -26.49
C HIS A 511 -30.34 -15.53 -26.94
N GLN A 512 -29.12 -15.90 -26.54
CA GLN A 512 -28.67 -17.30 -26.40
C GLN A 512 -27.26 -17.33 -25.78
N HIS A 513 -27.16 -18.09 -24.70
CA HIS A 513 -25.96 -18.46 -23.90
C HIS A 513 -25.61 -17.58 -22.69
N GLY A 514 -25.80 -18.19 -21.52
CA GLY A 514 -25.02 -17.86 -20.34
C GLY A 514 -25.80 -17.59 -19.06
N LYS A 515 -26.30 -18.62 -18.41
CA LYS A 515 -26.58 -18.62 -16.96
C LYS A 515 -25.28 -18.34 -16.21
N GLY A 516 -25.26 -17.28 -15.41
CA GLY A 516 -24.13 -17.04 -14.49
C GLY A 516 -23.90 -15.61 -14.08
N MET A 517 -24.91 -14.93 -13.55
CA MET A 517 -24.69 -13.78 -12.64
C MET A 517 -25.87 -13.76 -11.67
N SER A 518 -25.73 -14.50 -10.56
CA SER A 518 -26.63 -14.34 -9.43
C SER A 518 -26.43 -12.97 -8.81
N ASN A 519 -27.50 -12.23 -8.64
CA ASN A 519 -27.54 -10.90 -8.05
C ASN A 519 -26.97 -10.93 -6.63
N ILE A 520 -26.25 -9.85 -6.25
CA ILE A 520 -25.77 -9.59 -4.87
C ILE A 520 -26.91 -9.69 -3.85
N ALA A 521 -28.15 -9.42 -4.27
CA ALA A 521 -29.35 -9.65 -3.47
C ALA A 521 -29.51 -11.13 -3.04
N ASP A 522 -29.09 -12.09 -3.87
CA ASP A 522 -29.16 -13.51 -3.54
C ASP A 522 -28.01 -13.93 -2.61
N ALA A 523 -26.83 -13.35 -2.74
CA ALA A 523 -25.75 -13.55 -1.77
C ALA A 523 -26.13 -12.99 -0.38
N CYS A 524 -26.78 -11.83 -0.32
CA CYS A 524 -27.35 -11.29 0.90
C CYS A 524 -28.51 -12.12 1.45
N ARG A 525 -29.37 -12.70 0.59
CA ARG A 525 -30.50 -13.54 1.03
C ARG A 525 -30.03 -14.87 1.61
N VAL A 526 -29.04 -15.50 1.01
CA VAL A 526 -28.48 -16.77 1.53
C VAL A 526 -27.82 -16.56 2.90
N LEU A 527 -27.15 -15.42 3.10
CA LEU A 527 -26.53 -15.06 4.37
C LEU A 527 -27.57 -14.65 5.43
N THR A 528 -28.70 -14.04 5.04
CA THR A 528 -29.76 -13.61 5.99
C THR A 528 -30.63 -14.76 6.48
N SER A 529 -30.82 -15.83 5.71
CA SER A 529 -31.55 -17.02 6.19
C SER A 529 -30.85 -17.73 7.36
N SER A 530 -29.54 -17.60 7.47
CA SER A 530 -28.78 -18.12 8.61
C SER A 530 -28.84 -17.23 9.86
N PHE A 531 -29.17 -15.94 9.73
CA PHE A 531 -29.26 -15.00 10.87
C PHE A 531 -30.62 -14.97 11.57
N HIS A 532 -31.67 -15.51 10.96
CA HIS A 532 -33.03 -15.50 11.56
C HIS A 532 -33.30 -16.64 12.55
N LEU A 533 -32.36 -17.55 12.75
CA LEU A 533 -32.55 -18.69 13.66
C LEU A 533 -32.06 -18.49 15.11
N TYR A 534 -31.50 -17.30 15.45
CA TYR A 534 -31.01 -17.01 16.81
C TYR A 534 -31.43 -15.65 17.38
N ALA A 535 -32.72 -15.31 17.22
CA ALA A 535 -33.37 -14.32 18.06
C ALA A 535 -34.36 -15.08 18.95
N ALA A 536 -33.92 -15.56 20.11
CA ALA A 536 -34.78 -16.10 21.14
C ALA A 536 -35.51 -14.96 21.88
N PRO A 537 -36.78 -15.09 22.17
CA PRO A 537 -37.50 -14.09 22.96
C PRO A 537 -37.12 -14.17 24.45
N ASN A 538 -37.06 -13.02 25.09
CA ASN A 538 -36.89 -12.87 26.54
C ASN A 538 -37.89 -13.75 27.30
N GLY A 539 -37.37 -14.72 28.07
CA GLY A 539 -38.14 -15.50 29.01
C GLY A 539 -37.24 -15.86 30.19
N SER A 540 -37.48 -15.19 31.31
CA SER A 540 -36.90 -15.48 32.61
C SER A 540 -37.18 -16.91 33.08
N SER A 541 -36.15 -17.72 33.34
CA SER A 541 -36.26 -18.82 34.29
C SER A 541 -34.89 -19.22 34.84
N SER A 542 -34.80 -19.12 36.14
CA SER A 542 -33.76 -19.57 37.05
C SER A 542 -33.50 -21.06 36.91
N TRP A 543 -32.22 -21.47 36.70
CA TRP A 543 -31.78 -22.84 36.93
C TRP A 543 -30.70 -22.88 38.00
N LYS A 544 -30.99 -23.62 39.07
CA LYS A 544 -30.06 -24.03 40.12
C LYS A 544 -29.16 -25.14 39.58
N LEU A 545 -27.88 -25.08 39.93
CA LEU A 545 -26.92 -26.15 39.80
C LEU A 545 -27.22 -27.26 40.83
N PRO A 546 -27.12 -28.53 40.49
CA PRO A 546 -26.87 -29.62 41.47
C PRO A 546 -25.38 -29.96 41.50
N ASN A 547 -24.97 -30.41 42.67
CA ASN A 547 -23.68 -30.80 43.23
C ASN A 547 -22.64 -31.39 42.26
#